data_69063c5b3ead5768a945677d8eaf2ae8
#
_entry.id   69063c5b3ead5768a945677d8eaf2ae8
#
_cell.length_a   1.000
_cell.length_b   1.000
_cell.length_c   1.000
_cell.angle_alpha   90.00
_cell.angle_beta   90.00
_cell.angle_gamma   90.00
#
_symmetry.space_group_name_H-M   'P 1'
#
loop_
_entity.id
_entity.type
_entity.pdbx_description
1 polymer ?
#
loop_
_entity_poly.entity_id
_entity_poly.type
_entity_poly.pdbx_seq_one_letter_code
_entity_poly.pdbx_strand_id
1 'polypeptide(L)'
;MLNPAFRKTYKEGTIVHFIEEPGRFFTNDLQGDLMAELTYQPSEDGKVWVIDHTFVRGDQRGKGIAKELLDTAVQAARDRSIKVKPLCTYARTQFMKHPEAYADVKA
;
A
#
# COMPACT_ATOMS: atom_id res chain seq x y z
N MET A 1 -18.77 10.21 -3.24
CA MET A 1 -17.48 10.90 -3.09
C MET A 1 -16.37 10.12 -3.77
N LEU A 2 -15.52 10.82 -4.48
CA LEU A 2 -14.41 10.17 -5.15
C LEU A 2 -13.30 9.82 -4.16
N ASN A 3 -12.72 8.65 -4.31
CA ASN A 3 -11.56 8.27 -3.53
C ASN A 3 -10.32 9.02 -4.02
N PRO A 4 -9.45 9.43 -3.11
CA PRO A 4 -8.22 10.09 -3.54
C PRO A 4 -7.37 9.15 -4.37
N ALA A 5 -6.71 9.69 -5.38
CA ALA A 5 -5.73 8.97 -6.17
C ALA A 5 -4.34 9.47 -5.80
N PHE A 6 -3.46 8.56 -5.45
CA PHE A 6 -2.08 8.88 -5.13
C PHE A 6 -1.25 8.73 -6.39
N ARG A 7 -0.54 9.80 -6.76
CA ARG A 7 0.22 9.85 -8.00
C ARG A 7 1.69 9.69 -7.71
N LYS A 8 2.31 8.68 -8.32
CA LYS A 8 3.73 8.40 -8.16
C LYS A 8 4.42 8.34 -9.51
N THR A 9 5.65 8.83 -9.57
CA THR A 9 6.48 8.76 -10.76
C THR A 9 7.62 7.80 -10.49
N TYR A 10 7.79 6.82 -11.35
CA TYR A 10 8.82 5.81 -11.22
C TYR A 10 10.04 6.16 -12.06
N LYS A 11 11.13 5.36 -11.89
CA LYS A 11 12.42 5.61 -12.52
C LYS A 11 12.34 5.81 -14.03
N GLU A 12 11.45 5.08 -14.68
CA GLU A 12 11.29 5.14 -16.13
C GLU A 12 10.40 6.27 -16.59
N GLY A 13 10.04 7.17 -15.69
CA GLY A 13 9.12 8.25 -16.01
C GLY A 13 7.65 7.83 -16.04
N THR A 14 7.36 6.57 -15.69
CA THR A 14 5.99 6.07 -15.64
C THR A 14 5.26 6.68 -14.46
N ILE A 15 4.07 7.20 -14.71
CA ILE A 15 3.20 7.73 -13.66
C ILE A 15 2.17 6.68 -13.32
N VAL A 16 2.08 6.33 -12.02
CA VAL A 16 1.13 5.36 -11.52
C VAL A 16 0.19 6.04 -10.54
N HIS A 17 -1.08 5.81 -10.72
CA HIS A 17 -2.12 6.34 -9.84
C HIS A 17 -2.59 5.24 -8.91
N PHE A 18 -2.39 5.42 -7.60
CA PHE A 18 -2.91 4.50 -6.61
C PHE A 18 -4.27 5.00 -6.17
N ILE A 19 -5.24 4.10 -6.18
CA ILE A 19 -6.63 4.39 -5.84
C ILE A 19 -6.94 3.76 -4.50
N GLU A 20 -7.57 4.52 -3.63
CA GLU A 20 -7.98 4.04 -2.32
C GLU A 20 -9.47 3.71 -2.33
N GLU A 21 -9.80 2.53 -1.81
CA GLU A 21 -11.17 2.13 -1.46
C GLU A 21 -11.13 1.58 -0.04
N PRO A 22 -12.26 1.49 0.65
CA PRO A 22 -12.26 0.86 1.97
C PRO A 22 -11.66 -0.55 1.91
N GLY A 23 -10.60 -0.77 2.69
CA GLY A 23 -9.93 -2.05 2.75
C GLY A 23 -8.88 -2.32 1.67
N ARG A 24 -8.64 -1.38 0.74
CA ARG A 24 -7.65 -1.64 -0.30
C ARG A 24 -7.06 -0.38 -0.91
N PHE A 25 -5.82 -0.53 -1.39
CA PHE A 25 -5.17 0.41 -2.30
C PHE A 25 -4.76 -0.37 -3.53
N PHE A 26 -4.95 0.21 -4.71
CA PHE A 26 -4.66 -0.54 -5.94
C PHE A 26 -4.35 0.40 -7.10
N THR A 27 -3.87 -0.18 -8.19
CA THR A 27 -3.67 0.55 -9.43
C THR A 27 -3.97 -0.38 -10.60
N ASN A 28 -4.54 0.19 -11.65
CA ASN A 28 -4.88 -0.52 -12.88
C ASN A 28 -4.03 0.00 -14.04
N ASP A 29 -3.91 -0.82 -15.08
CA ASP A 29 -3.28 -0.39 -16.31
C ASP A 29 -4.26 0.43 -17.16
N LEU A 30 -3.81 0.84 -18.34
CA LEU A 30 -4.61 1.69 -19.22
C LEU A 30 -5.85 0.98 -19.75
N GLN A 31 -5.87 -0.34 -19.73
CA GLN A 31 -7.03 -1.12 -20.15
C GLN A 31 -8.01 -1.38 -19.01
N GLY A 32 -7.65 -0.93 -17.79
CA GLY A 32 -8.48 -1.14 -16.62
C GLY A 32 -8.20 -2.44 -15.89
N ASP A 33 -7.15 -3.17 -16.26
CA ASP A 33 -6.79 -4.43 -15.62
C ASP A 33 -5.88 -4.18 -14.41
N LEU A 34 -6.08 -4.96 -13.36
CA LEU A 34 -5.36 -4.79 -12.09
C LEU A 34 -3.86 -5.02 -12.28
N MET A 35 -3.05 -4.05 -11.88
CA MET A 35 -1.60 -4.15 -11.88
C MET A 35 -1.04 -4.51 -10.52
N ALA A 36 -1.58 -3.95 -9.47
CA ALA A 36 -1.10 -4.17 -8.11
C ALA A 36 -2.18 -3.84 -7.11
N GLU A 37 -2.14 -4.51 -5.96
CA GLU A 37 -3.16 -4.33 -4.93
C GLU A 37 -2.59 -4.63 -3.55
N LEU A 38 -3.00 -3.84 -2.58
CA LEU A 38 -2.75 -4.10 -1.17
C LEU A 38 -4.08 -4.05 -0.45
N THR A 39 -4.38 -5.08 0.34
CA THR A 39 -5.60 -5.11 1.14
C THR A 39 -5.29 -5.07 2.62
N TYR A 40 -6.23 -4.56 3.39
CA TYR A 40 -6.12 -4.52 4.84
C TYR A 40 -7.48 -4.71 5.48
N GLN A 41 -7.45 -5.17 6.73
CA GLN A 41 -8.66 -5.31 7.55
C GLN A 41 -8.55 -4.31 8.70
N PRO A 42 -9.51 -3.39 8.86
CA PRO A 42 -9.48 -2.50 10.01
C PRO A 42 -9.90 -3.26 11.26
N SER A 43 -9.29 -2.92 12.40
CA SER A 43 -9.71 -3.43 13.69
C SER A 43 -11.10 -2.89 14.04
N GLU A 44 -11.74 -3.49 15.06
CA GLU A 44 -13.09 -3.10 15.46
C GLU A 44 -13.18 -1.61 15.81
N ASP A 45 -12.18 -1.07 16.48
CA ASP A 45 -12.16 0.34 16.86
C ASP A 45 -11.65 1.26 15.74
N GLY A 46 -11.26 0.69 14.61
CA GLY A 46 -10.76 1.45 13.47
C GLY A 46 -9.36 2.03 13.64
N LYS A 47 -8.65 1.69 14.71
CA LYS A 47 -7.36 2.29 15.03
C LYS A 47 -6.17 1.53 14.51
N VAL A 48 -6.39 0.33 13.97
CA VAL A 48 -5.33 -0.51 13.41
C VAL A 48 -5.80 -1.05 12.07
N TRP A 49 -4.91 -0.97 11.08
CA TRP A 49 -5.09 -1.65 9.80
C TRP A 49 -4.18 -2.87 9.78
N VAL A 50 -4.76 -4.04 9.58
CA VAL A 50 -4.00 -5.28 9.42
C VAL A 50 -3.80 -5.51 7.94
N ILE A 51 -2.58 -5.34 7.45
CA ILE A 51 -2.27 -5.57 6.03
C ILE A 51 -2.13 -7.07 5.81
N ASP A 52 -3.05 -7.65 5.07
CA ASP A 52 -3.14 -9.11 4.92
C ASP A 52 -2.75 -9.62 3.53
N HIS A 53 -2.62 -8.74 2.54
CA HIS A 53 -2.33 -9.20 1.18
C HIS A 53 -1.69 -8.08 0.36
N THR A 54 -0.65 -8.45 -0.41
CA THR A 54 -0.02 -7.56 -1.37
C THR A 54 0.22 -8.35 -2.66
N PHE A 55 -0.21 -7.78 -3.78
CA PHE A 55 -0.11 -8.42 -5.09
C PHE A 55 0.48 -7.45 -6.10
N VAL A 56 1.40 -7.94 -6.93
CA VAL A 56 1.89 -7.21 -8.09
C VAL A 56 1.88 -8.18 -9.28
N ARG A 57 1.23 -7.76 -10.35
CA ARG A 57 1.14 -8.57 -11.57
C ARG A 57 2.55 -8.86 -12.10
N GLY A 58 2.74 -10.05 -12.69
CA GLY A 58 4.07 -10.51 -13.07
C GLY A 58 4.85 -9.56 -13.96
N ASP A 59 4.19 -8.94 -14.94
CA ASP A 59 4.85 -8.02 -15.87
C ASP A 59 5.19 -6.66 -15.22
N GLN A 60 4.71 -6.41 -14.02
CA GLN A 60 4.96 -5.16 -13.28
C GLN A 60 5.95 -5.34 -12.13
N ARG A 61 6.47 -6.54 -11.93
CA ARG A 61 7.43 -6.80 -10.86
C ARG A 61 8.79 -6.20 -11.19
N GLY A 62 9.56 -5.90 -10.13
CA GLY A 62 10.89 -5.32 -10.29
C GLY A 62 10.92 -3.83 -10.54
N LYS A 63 9.77 -3.16 -10.53
CA LYS A 63 9.67 -1.71 -10.78
C LYS A 63 9.48 -0.90 -9.51
N GLY A 64 9.41 -1.53 -8.34
CA GLY A 64 9.21 -0.84 -7.08
C GLY A 64 7.76 -0.53 -6.74
N ILE A 65 6.80 -1.08 -7.49
CA ILE A 65 5.38 -0.78 -7.28
C ILE A 65 4.90 -1.26 -5.92
N ALA A 66 5.30 -2.45 -5.49
CA ALA A 66 4.88 -3.00 -4.20
C ALA A 66 5.31 -2.09 -3.06
N LYS A 67 6.54 -1.58 -3.10
CA LYS A 67 7.07 -0.70 -2.06
C LYS A 67 6.31 0.62 -2.02
N GLU A 68 6.05 1.19 -3.19
CA GLU A 68 5.30 2.44 -3.27
C GLU A 68 3.85 2.25 -2.80
N LEU A 69 3.26 1.11 -3.12
CA LEU A 69 1.91 0.78 -2.68
C LEU A 69 1.84 0.65 -1.16
N LEU A 70 2.81 -0.06 -0.57
CA LEU A 70 2.91 -0.19 0.88
C LEU A 70 3.11 1.18 1.54
N ASP A 71 4.03 1.98 1.01
CA ASP A 71 4.33 3.29 1.59
C ASP A 71 3.13 4.23 1.46
N THR A 72 2.35 4.12 0.40
CA THR A 72 1.13 4.90 0.22
C THR A 72 0.10 4.54 1.30
N ALA A 73 -0.11 3.24 1.53
CA ALA A 73 -1.03 2.77 2.55
C ALA A 73 -0.57 3.19 3.94
N VAL A 74 0.73 3.06 4.23
CA VAL A 74 1.30 3.44 5.52
C VAL A 74 1.16 4.95 5.74
N GLN A 75 1.39 5.75 4.71
CA GLN A 75 1.26 7.20 4.85
C GLN A 75 -0.20 7.60 5.10
N ALA A 76 -1.15 6.94 4.44
CA ALA A 76 -2.57 7.18 4.70
C ALA A 76 -2.92 6.85 6.16
N ALA A 77 -2.42 5.74 6.67
CA ALA A 77 -2.63 5.37 8.07
C ALA A 77 -2.01 6.40 9.01
N ARG A 78 -0.78 6.82 8.72
CA ARG A 78 -0.08 7.83 9.51
C ARG A 78 -0.87 9.12 9.59
N ASP A 79 -1.38 9.58 8.46
CA ASP A 79 -2.14 10.84 8.38
C ASP A 79 -3.45 10.76 9.17
N ARG A 80 -3.97 9.56 9.39
CA ARG A 80 -5.24 9.33 10.09
C ARG A 80 -5.04 8.82 11.51
N SER A 81 -3.80 8.82 12.00
CA SER A 81 -3.44 8.31 13.34
C SER A 81 -3.84 6.84 13.53
N ILE A 82 -3.72 6.06 12.46
CA ILE A 82 -4.00 4.63 12.47
C ILE A 82 -2.66 3.88 12.51
N LYS A 83 -2.60 2.84 13.34
CA LYS A 83 -1.42 1.97 13.37
C LYS A 83 -1.56 0.86 12.34
N VAL A 84 -0.44 0.27 11.97
CA VAL A 84 -0.40 -0.77 10.93
C VAL A 84 0.22 -2.03 11.50
N LYS A 85 -0.48 -3.14 11.33
CA LYS A 85 0.02 -4.47 11.66
C LYS A 85 0.33 -5.20 10.36
N PRO A 86 1.61 -5.48 10.07
CA PRO A 86 1.96 -6.18 8.83
C PRO A 86 1.77 -7.69 9.01
N LEU A 87 0.74 -8.24 8.41
CA LEU A 87 0.46 -9.67 8.49
C LEU A 87 0.97 -10.42 7.26
N CYS A 88 0.87 -9.83 6.07
CA CYS A 88 1.37 -10.50 4.87
C CYS A 88 2.90 -10.51 4.86
N THR A 89 3.46 -11.50 4.20
CA THR A 89 4.92 -11.70 4.16
C THR A 89 5.66 -10.49 3.63
N TYR A 90 5.16 -9.89 2.57
CA TYR A 90 5.83 -8.75 1.96
C TYR A 90 5.92 -7.56 2.94
N ALA A 91 4.79 -7.19 3.53
CA ALA A 91 4.73 -6.06 4.46
C ALA A 91 5.61 -6.33 5.69
N ARG A 92 5.55 -7.55 6.21
CA ARG A 92 6.36 -7.94 7.36
C ARG A 92 7.85 -7.81 7.05
N THR A 93 8.26 -8.27 5.88
CA THR A 93 9.66 -8.18 5.46
C THR A 93 10.12 -6.72 5.36
N GLN A 94 9.28 -5.85 4.79
CA GLN A 94 9.63 -4.44 4.66
C GLN A 94 9.75 -3.77 6.03
N PHE A 95 8.85 -4.08 6.96
CA PHE A 95 8.91 -3.54 8.31
C PHE A 95 10.17 -4.01 9.05
N MET A 96 10.61 -5.24 8.81
CA MET A 96 11.82 -5.77 9.40
C MET A 96 13.09 -5.15 8.80
N LYS A 97 13.09 -4.90 7.50
CA LYS A 97 14.25 -4.30 6.83
C LYS A 97 14.40 -2.81 7.11
N HIS A 98 13.31 -2.12 7.38
CA HIS A 98 13.31 -0.67 7.55
C HIS A 98 12.58 -0.28 8.84
N PRO A 99 13.06 -0.74 10.00
CA PRO A 99 12.32 -0.53 11.25
C PRO A 99 12.12 0.95 11.58
N GLU A 100 13.09 1.80 11.30
CA GLU A 100 12.97 3.23 11.61
C GLU A 100 11.95 3.93 10.72
N ALA A 101 11.73 3.43 9.50
CA ALA A 101 10.78 4.04 8.58
C ALA A 101 9.33 3.80 9.00
N TYR A 102 9.08 2.73 9.76
CA TYR A 102 7.73 2.32 10.13
C TYR A 102 7.47 2.33 11.63
N ALA A 103 8.47 2.74 12.43
CA ALA A 103 8.36 2.67 13.89
C ALA A 103 7.15 3.45 14.43
N ASP A 104 6.84 4.58 13.83
CA ASP A 104 5.76 5.46 14.29
C ASP A 104 4.37 4.90 14.01
N VAL A 105 4.23 3.98 13.06
CA VAL A 105 2.93 3.44 12.68
C VAL A 105 2.76 1.98 13.09
N LYS A 106 3.82 1.31 13.48
CA LYS A 106 3.75 -0.12 13.79
C LYS A 106 2.87 -0.36 15.01
N ALA A 107 1.90 -1.24 14.82
CA ALA A 107 1.00 -1.66 15.88
C ALA A 107 1.66 -2.63 16.84
#